data_04a48dde38126dcf80cd286e02ac56db
#
_entry.id   04a48dde38126dcf80cd286e02ac56db
#
_cell.length_a   1.000
_cell.length_b   1.000
_cell.length_c   1.000
_cell.angle_alpha   90.00
_cell.angle_beta   90.00
_cell.angle_gamma   90.00
#
_symmetry.space_group_name_H-M   'P 1'
#
loop_
_entity.id
_entity.type
_entity.pdbx_description
1 polymer ?
#
loop_
_entity_poly.entity_id
_entity_poly.type
_entity_poly.pdbx_seq_one_letter_code
_entity_poly.pdbx_strand_id
1 'polypeptide(L)'
;RPARAVRIGYTYAHEEIRNESDLIRGGVSIPLRDSEGEPIGPLAVLWRGEEREATDAELAALEELAARAGPAIENARRFGEARQLADHGALTTLHNRRYFHETLVRECARAHRYDRQLALVVFDIDDFKAINDRIGHLAGDSVLAGVSERLQSVVRSADIACRVGGDEFAVILPESALPDAGQLYRRVQFAVSGRPIGPFERLHLSAGIAQLRQDDDATSFFERADEALYQAKEAGKAQFMAADEVG
;
A
#
# COMPACT_ATOMS: atom_id res chain seq x y z
N ARG A 1 27.37 -25.25 -16.72
CA ARG A 1 27.59 -26.48 -15.90
C ARG A 1 26.27 -26.90 -15.35
N PRO A 2 25.87 -28.20 -15.42
CA PRO A 2 24.61 -28.65 -14.83
C PRO A 2 24.59 -28.31 -13.34
N ALA A 3 23.41 -27.91 -12.86
CA ALA A 3 23.19 -27.62 -11.46
C ALA A 3 23.50 -28.87 -10.63
N ARG A 4 24.45 -28.79 -9.72
CA ARG A 4 24.72 -29.90 -8.79
C ARG A 4 23.69 -29.82 -7.66
N ALA A 5 22.97 -30.90 -7.45
CA ALA A 5 22.24 -31.13 -6.20
C ALA A 5 23.25 -31.01 -5.04
N VAL A 6 23.02 -30.08 -4.15
CA VAL A 6 23.88 -29.91 -2.97
C VAL A 6 23.19 -30.66 -1.82
N ARG A 7 23.89 -31.65 -1.26
CA ARG A 7 23.48 -32.33 -0.03
C ARG A 7 23.56 -31.31 1.12
N ILE A 8 22.42 -30.93 1.66
CA ILE A 8 22.36 -30.01 2.80
C ILE A 8 22.21 -30.87 4.05
N GLY A 9 23.30 -31.10 4.77
CA GLY A 9 23.27 -31.66 6.12
C GLY A 9 23.00 -30.53 7.11
N TYR A 10 21.75 -30.26 7.45
CA TYR A 10 21.39 -29.35 8.53
C TYR A 10 20.80 -30.13 9.70
N THR A 11 21.44 -30.02 10.86
CA THR A 11 20.79 -30.29 12.12
C THR A 11 20.24 -28.96 12.63
N TYR A 12 19.01 -28.65 12.31
CA TYR A 12 18.33 -27.47 12.84
C TYR A 12 17.68 -27.86 14.17
N ALA A 13 18.27 -27.46 15.28
CA ALA A 13 17.65 -27.53 16.61
C ALA A 13 16.79 -26.28 16.82
N HIS A 14 15.51 -26.34 16.50
CA HIS A 14 14.53 -25.38 16.98
C HIS A 14 14.01 -25.87 18.35
N GLU A 15 13.84 -25.00 19.33
CA GLU A 15 13.33 -25.35 20.69
C GLU A 15 11.94 -26.04 20.68
N GLU A 16 11.22 -25.96 19.54
CA GLU A 16 9.90 -26.60 19.33
C GLU A 16 9.95 -28.00 18.73
N ILE A 17 11.13 -28.56 18.36
CA ILE A 17 11.24 -29.91 17.82
C ILE A 17 11.09 -30.90 18.99
N ARG A 18 9.90 -31.47 19.14
CA ARG A 18 9.53 -32.37 20.22
C ARG A 18 9.84 -33.86 19.96
N ASN A 19 10.13 -34.24 18.69
CA ASN A 19 10.37 -35.62 18.31
C ASN A 19 11.54 -35.74 17.33
N GLU A 20 12.32 -36.84 17.39
CA GLU A 20 13.39 -37.13 16.43
C GLU A 20 12.89 -37.26 14.97
N SER A 21 11.61 -37.63 14.76
CA SER A 21 10.96 -37.70 13.45
C SER A 21 10.79 -36.33 12.77
N ASP A 22 10.89 -35.23 13.50
CA ASP A 22 10.77 -33.85 12.98
C ASP A 22 12.10 -33.25 12.51
N LEU A 23 13.22 -33.96 12.76
CA LEU A 23 14.54 -33.51 12.33
C LEU A 23 14.69 -33.63 10.81
N ILE A 24 15.22 -32.58 10.20
CA ILE A 24 15.61 -32.59 8.79
C ILE A 24 16.84 -33.48 8.64
N ARG A 25 16.71 -34.59 7.91
CA ARG A 25 17.75 -35.60 7.74
C ARG A 25 18.45 -35.51 6.37
N GLY A 26 17.97 -34.67 5.48
CA GLY A 26 18.59 -34.47 4.16
C GLY A 26 17.72 -33.59 3.27
N GLY A 27 18.25 -33.27 2.10
CA GLY A 27 17.52 -32.47 1.13
C GLY A 27 18.25 -32.30 -0.18
N VAL A 28 17.54 -31.76 -1.15
CA VAL A 28 18.08 -31.37 -2.47
C VAL A 28 17.77 -29.91 -2.69
N SER A 29 18.74 -29.19 -3.22
CA SER A 29 18.59 -27.79 -3.63
C SER A 29 18.92 -27.66 -5.10
N ILE A 30 17.97 -27.13 -5.88
CA ILE A 30 18.09 -26.92 -7.32
C ILE A 30 17.95 -25.41 -7.57
N PRO A 31 18.85 -24.79 -8.35
CA PRO A 31 18.73 -23.37 -8.64
C PRO A 31 17.52 -23.10 -9.54
N LEU A 32 16.67 -22.20 -9.11
CA LEU A 32 15.66 -21.55 -9.96
C LEU A 32 16.39 -20.55 -10.86
N ARG A 33 16.07 -20.56 -12.15
CA ARG A 33 16.65 -19.64 -13.13
C ARG A 33 15.55 -18.85 -13.81
N ASP A 34 15.86 -17.59 -14.12
CA ASP A 34 14.97 -16.75 -14.91
C ASP A 34 14.94 -17.17 -16.39
N SER A 35 14.23 -16.39 -17.22
CA SER A 35 14.11 -16.59 -18.67
C SER A 35 15.44 -16.42 -19.42
N GLU A 36 16.44 -15.74 -18.83
CA GLU A 36 17.78 -15.51 -19.38
C GLU A 36 18.79 -16.55 -18.88
N GLY A 37 18.38 -17.42 -17.95
CA GLY A 37 19.20 -18.47 -17.38
C GLY A 37 19.95 -18.05 -16.11
N GLU A 38 19.76 -16.81 -15.63
CA GLU A 38 20.38 -16.32 -14.40
C GLU A 38 19.71 -16.88 -13.15
N PRO A 39 20.47 -17.19 -12.09
CA PRO A 39 19.91 -17.77 -10.88
C PRO A 39 19.17 -16.72 -10.06
N ILE A 40 17.88 -16.98 -9.76
CA ILE A 40 17.01 -16.11 -8.95
C ILE A 40 16.81 -16.62 -7.52
N GLY A 41 17.23 -17.85 -7.23
CA GLY A 41 17.12 -18.45 -5.90
C GLY A 41 17.13 -19.97 -5.96
N PRO A 42 17.07 -20.68 -4.82
CA PRO A 42 16.99 -22.12 -4.75
C PRO A 42 15.57 -22.63 -4.61
N LEU A 43 15.25 -23.76 -5.27
CA LEU A 43 14.16 -24.65 -4.92
C LEU A 43 14.74 -25.74 -4.01
N ALA A 44 14.36 -25.77 -2.74
CA ALA A 44 14.84 -26.77 -1.79
C ALA A 44 13.70 -27.72 -1.38
N VAL A 45 14.00 -29.02 -1.41
CA VAL A 45 13.13 -30.08 -0.87
C VAL A 45 13.89 -30.77 0.24
N LEU A 46 13.26 -30.83 1.41
CA LEU A 46 13.86 -31.35 2.62
C LEU A 46 13.09 -32.57 3.09
N TRP A 47 13.83 -33.60 3.54
CA TRP A 47 13.21 -34.80 4.12
C TRP A 47 13.28 -34.78 5.64
N ARG A 48 12.23 -35.28 6.25
CA ARG A 48 12.15 -35.48 7.71
C ARG A 48 12.11 -36.97 8.03
N GLY A 49 12.62 -37.32 9.18
CA GLY A 49 12.54 -38.67 9.75
C GLY A 49 13.66 -39.61 9.27
N GLU A 50 13.69 -40.05 8.04
CA GLU A 50 14.71 -40.95 7.53
C GLU A 50 15.75 -40.23 6.66
N GLU A 51 17.04 -40.60 6.87
CA GLU A 51 18.11 -40.14 6.00
C GLU A 51 18.05 -40.91 4.67
N ARG A 52 17.78 -40.22 3.58
CA ARG A 52 17.77 -40.80 2.22
C ARG A 52 18.36 -39.81 1.21
N GLU A 53 18.74 -40.36 0.07
CA GLU A 53 19.10 -39.59 -1.10
C GLU A 53 17.90 -39.50 -2.05
N ALA A 54 17.86 -38.39 -2.85
CA ALA A 54 16.89 -38.28 -3.93
C ALA A 54 17.21 -39.29 -5.01
N THR A 55 16.19 -39.95 -5.55
CA THR A 55 16.33 -40.78 -6.72
C THR A 55 16.53 -39.93 -7.98
N ASP A 56 17.09 -40.52 -9.04
CA ASP A 56 17.27 -39.83 -10.33
C ASP A 56 15.93 -39.37 -10.91
N ALA A 57 14.84 -40.09 -10.69
CA ALA A 57 13.49 -39.70 -11.13
C ALA A 57 12.97 -38.48 -10.35
N GLU A 58 13.24 -38.37 -9.03
CA GLU A 58 12.88 -37.22 -8.20
C GLU A 58 13.73 -35.99 -8.58
N LEU A 59 15.02 -36.18 -8.84
CA LEU A 59 15.89 -35.10 -9.31
C LEU A 59 15.40 -34.55 -10.65
N ALA A 60 15.11 -35.41 -11.63
CA ALA A 60 14.59 -34.99 -12.93
C ALA A 60 13.27 -34.22 -12.82
N ALA A 61 12.35 -34.72 -11.97
CA ALA A 61 11.08 -34.04 -11.73
C ALA A 61 11.25 -32.67 -11.06
N LEU A 62 12.19 -32.53 -10.11
CA LEU A 62 12.51 -31.28 -9.46
C LEU A 62 13.22 -30.29 -10.41
N GLU A 63 14.09 -30.78 -11.30
CA GLU A 63 14.72 -29.96 -12.33
C GLU A 63 13.68 -29.43 -13.33
N GLU A 64 12.74 -30.26 -13.76
CA GLU A 64 11.62 -29.84 -14.62
C GLU A 64 10.74 -28.79 -13.91
N LEU A 65 10.42 -29.02 -12.64
CA LEU A 65 9.67 -28.06 -11.83
C LEU A 65 10.42 -26.72 -11.70
N ALA A 66 11.72 -26.77 -11.41
CA ALA A 66 12.55 -25.58 -11.27
C ALA A 66 12.65 -24.78 -12.58
N ALA A 67 12.76 -25.49 -13.72
CA ALA A 67 12.80 -24.88 -15.05
C ALA A 67 11.50 -24.16 -15.40
N ARG A 68 10.36 -24.64 -14.93
CA ARG A 68 9.04 -24.00 -15.13
C ARG A 68 8.73 -22.92 -14.09
N ALA A 69 9.14 -23.12 -12.85
CA ALA A 69 8.87 -22.20 -11.75
C ALA A 69 9.71 -20.93 -11.82
N GLY A 70 10.97 -21.02 -12.25
CA GLY A 70 11.88 -19.86 -12.31
C GLY A 70 11.32 -18.69 -13.14
N PRO A 71 11.02 -18.89 -14.43
CA PRO A 71 10.43 -17.83 -15.26
C PRO A 71 9.07 -17.33 -14.75
N ALA A 72 8.26 -18.21 -14.15
CA ALA A 72 6.97 -17.81 -13.59
C ALA A 72 7.12 -16.88 -12.37
N ILE A 73 8.08 -17.19 -11.49
CA ILE A 73 8.40 -16.36 -10.30
C ILE A 73 8.98 -15.01 -10.75
N GLU A 74 9.86 -15.02 -11.74
CA GLU A 74 10.42 -13.78 -12.31
C GLU A 74 9.31 -12.90 -12.90
N ASN A 75 8.43 -13.46 -13.72
CA ASN A 75 7.31 -12.73 -14.30
C ASN A 75 6.39 -12.16 -13.22
N ALA A 76 6.07 -12.92 -12.16
CA ALA A 76 5.28 -12.45 -11.04
C ALA A 76 5.97 -11.28 -10.30
N ARG A 77 7.29 -11.35 -10.10
CA ARG A 77 8.08 -10.27 -9.49
C ARG A 77 8.10 -9.02 -10.37
N ARG A 78 8.42 -9.15 -11.65
CA ARG A 78 8.42 -8.03 -12.62
C ARG A 78 7.04 -7.38 -12.71
N PHE A 79 5.98 -8.18 -12.72
CA PHE A 79 4.61 -7.67 -12.69
C PHE A 79 4.30 -6.91 -11.40
N GLY A 80 4.75 -7.44 -10.25
CA GLY A 80 4.63 -6.77 -8.95
C GLY A 80 5.36 -5.43 -8.91
N GLU A 81 6.62 -5.38 -9.39
CA GLU A 81 7.43 -4.17 -9.47
C GLU A 81 6.80 -3.12 -10.41
N ALA A 82 6.36 -3.55 -11.60
CA ALA A 82 5.66 -2.68 -12.55
C ALA A 82 4.34 -2.16 -11.97
N ARG A 83 3.62 -2.98 -11.22
CA ARG A 83 2.39 -2.59 -10.53
C ARG A 83 2.68 -1.57 -9.42
N GLN A 84 3.70 -1.78 -8.61
CA GLN A 84 4.11 -0.81 -7.57
C GLN A 84 4.48 0.54 -8.18
N LEU A 85 5.27 0.56 -9.26
CA LEU A 85 5.58 1.80 -9.98
C LEU A 85 4.32 2.46 -10.59
N ALA A 86 3.36 1.64 -11.03
CA ALA A 86 2.09 2.14 -11.56
C ALA A 86 1.09 2.56 -10.47
N ASP A 87 1.28 2.17 -9.19
CA ASP A 87 0.40 2.49 -8.07
C ASP A 87 0.76 3.81 -7.38
N HIS A 88 1.97 4.34 -7.62
CA HIS A 88 2.39 5.65 -7.13
C HIS A 88 2.29 6.73 -8.21
N GLY A 89 2.02 7.96 -7.80
CA GLY A 89 2.05 9.12 -8.69
C GLY A 89 3.50 9.52 -8.99
N ALA A 90 3.78 9.86 -10.25
CA ALA A 90 5.14 10.26 -10.68
C ALA A 90 5.67 11.51 -9.94
N LEU A 91 4.77 12.38 -9.46
CA LEU A 91 5.11 13.62 -8.77
C LEU A 91 5.15 13.47 -7.25
N THR A 92 4.41 12.50 -6.71
CA THR A 92 4.23 12.34 -5.26
C THR A 92 4.56 10.90 -4.85
N THR A 93 5.06 10.70 -3.64
CA THR A 93 5.30 9.35 -3.08
C THR A 93 4.01 8.62 -2.66
N LEU A 94 2.87 9.31 -2.75
CA LEU A 94 1.56 8.76 -2.40
C LEU A 94 1.03 7.82 -3.47
N HIS A 95 0.14 6.92 -3.07
CA HIS A 95 -0.59 6.10 -4.02
C HIS A 95 -1.48 6.94 -4.94
N ASN A 96 -1.74 6.45 -6.13
CA ASN A 96 -2.54 7.15 -7.13
C ASN A 96 -4.04 6.82 -7.00
N ARG A 97 -4.86 7.49 -7.83
CA ARG A 97 -6.32 7.34 -7.88
C ARG A 97 -6.77 5.90 -8.11
N ARG A 98 -6.09 5.15 -8.97
CA ARG A 98 -6.46 3.75 -9.25
C ARG A 98 -6.29 2.89 -7.99
N TYR A 99 -5.14 2.99 -7.33
CA TYR A 99 -4.88 2.27 -6.09
C TYR A 99 -5.87 2.64 -4.98
N PHE A 100 -6.23 3.93 -4.90
CA PHE A 100 -7.25 4.41 -3.97
C PHE A 100 -8.58 3.66 -4.16
N HIS A 101 -9.13 3.63 -5.38
CA HIS A 101 -10.42 2.99 -5.63
C HIS A 101 -10.38 1.48 -5.37
N GLU A 102 -9.34 0.78 -5.85
CA GLU A 102 -9.17 -0.66 -5.61
C GLU A 102 -9.08 -0.97 -4.09
N THR A 103 -8.39 -0.12 -3.35
CA THR A 103 -8.21 -0.28 -1.90
C THR A 103 -9.47 0.06 -1.12
N LEU A 104 -10.17 1.14 -1.49
CA LEU A 104 -11.43 1.52 -0.84
C LEU A 104 -12.48 0.40 -0.94
N VAL A 105 -12.66 -0.17 -2.13
CA VAL A 105 -13.56 -1.33 -2.33
C VAL A 105 -13.19 -2.48 -1.42
N ARG A 106 -11.92 -2.82 -1.33
CA ARG A 106 -11.42 -3.93 -0.50
C ARG A 106 -11.61 -3.65 0.99
N GLU A 107 -11.30 -2.44 1.46
CA GLU A 107 -11.43 -2.09 2.88
C GLU A 107 -12.90 -1.95 3.32
N CYS A 108 -13.82 -1.44 2.45
CA CYS A 108 -15.26 -1.47 2.71
C CYS A 108 -15.77 -2.91 2.89
N ALA A 109 -15.44 -3.79 1.94
CA ALA A 109 -15.82 -5.20 2.03
C ALA A 109 -15.26 -5.90 3.28
N ARG A 110 -14.01 -5.56 3.66
CA ARG A 110 -13.38 -6.06 4.88
C ARG A 110 -14.07 -5.53 6.15
N ALA A 111 -14.36 -4.22 6.20
CA ALA A 111 -15.01 -3.59 7.33
C ALA A 111 -16.42 -4.19 7.57
N HIS A 112 -17.23 -4.34 6.53
CA HIS A 112 -18.55 -4.99 6.62
C HIS A 112 -18.44 -6.44 7.08
N ARG A 113 -17.49 -7.22 6.50
CA ARG A 113 -17.34 -8.65 6.84
C ARG A 113 -16.98 -8.88 8.30
N TYR A 114 -16.17 -8.03 8.89
CA TYR A 114 -15.62 -8.20 10.23
C TYR A 114 -16.22 -7.24 11.28
N ASP A 115 -17.25 -6.49 10.89
CA ASP A 115 -17.90 -5.46 11.71
C ASP A 115 -16.86 -4.49 12.32
N ARG A 116 -15.99 -3.93 11.43
CA ARG A 116 -14.94 -2.99 11.81
C ARG A 116 -15.26 -1.59 11.33
N GLN A 117 -14.82 -0.61 12.10
CA GLN A 117 -14.92 0.78 11.72
C GLN A 117 -13.96 1.08 10.55
N LEU A 118 -14.40 1.96 9.67
CA LEU A 118 -13.61 2.49 8.57
C LEU A 118 -13.98 3.95 8.39
N ALA A 119 -12.99 4.84 8.37
CA ALA A 119 -13.19 6.25 8.07
C ALA A 119 -12.44 6.65 6.80
N LEU A 120 -12.91 7.70 6.16
CA LEU A 120 -12.34 8.30 4.97
C LEU A 120 -12.20 9.81 5.18
N VAL A 121 -11.06 10.35 4.76
CA VAL A 121 -10.84 11.80 4.67
C VAL A 121 -10.45 12.14 3.25
N VAL A 122 -11.19 13.06 2.64
CA VAL A 122 -10.87 13.64 1.33
C VAL A 122 -10.42 15.08 1.56
N PHE A 123 -9.26 15.45 1.01
CA PHE A 123 -8.65 16.76 1.16
C PHE A 123 -8.51 17.46 -0.18
N ASP A 124 -8.55 18.77 -0.17
CA ASP A 124 -8.25 19.60 -1.32
C ASP A 124 -7.42 20.82 -0.87
N ILE A 125 -6.44 21.21 -1.71
CA ILE A 125 -5.61 22.40 -1.42
C ILE A 125 -6.40 23.66 -1.77
N ASP A 126 -6.67 24.47 -0.77
CA ASP A 126 -7.43 25.69 -0.95
C ASP A 126 -6.73 26.64 -1.94
N ASP A 127 -7.50 27.13 -2.92
CA ASP A 127 -7.05 28.09 -3.93
C ASP A 127 -5.88 27.63 -4.82
N PHE A 128 -5.68 26.30 -4.99
CA PHE A 128 -4.56 25.74 -5.75
C PHE A 128 -4.50 26.25 -7.21
N LYS A 129 -5.65 26.46 -7.84
CA LYS A 129 -5.70 27.07 -9.18
C LYS A 129 -5.11 28.48 -9.19
N ALA A 130 -5.47 29.32 -8.21
CA ALA A 130 -4.91 30.66 -8.10
C ALA A 130 -3.39 30.64 -7.83
N ILE A 131 -2.90 29.61 -7.12
CA ILE A 131 -1.48 29.36 -6.94
C ILE A 131 -0.81 29.12 -8.30
N ASN A 132 -1.32 28.17 -9.10
CA ASN A 132 -0.78 27.87 -10.42
C ASN A 132 -0.83 29.07 -11.37
N ASP A 133 -1.92 29.82 -11.37
CA ASP A 133 -2.10 30.99 -12.23
C ASP A 133 -1.11 32.11 -11.89
N ARG A 134 -0.71 32.23 -10.61
CA ARG A 134 0.20 33.27 -10.13
C ARG A 134 1.68 32.95 -10.31
N ILE A 135 2.09 31.71 -10.11
CA ILE A 135 3.51 31.32 -10.04
C ILE A 135 3.90 30.19 -11.00
N GLY A 136 2.94 29.71 -11.80
CA GLY A 136 3.16 28.66 -12.80
C GLY A 136 3.10 27.23 -12.27
N HIS A 137 2.90 26.29 -13.17
CA HIS A 137 2.68 24.88 -12.87
C HIS A 137 3.86 24.20 -12.16
N LEU A 138 5.11 24.57 -12.47
CA LEU A 138 6.28 23.99 -11.80
C LEU A 138 6.30 24.29 -10.30
N ALA A 139 5.85 25.46 -9.90
CA ALA A 139 5.75 25.80 -8.49
C ALA A 139 4.54 25.12 -7.83
N GLY A 140 3.43 24.93 -8.57
CA GLY A 140 2.32 24.10 -8.14
C GLY A 140 2.74 22.64 -7.90
N ASP A 141 3.57 22.08 -8.76
CA ASP A 141 4.12 20.74 -8.58
C ASP A 141 4.95 20.63 -7.27
N SER A 142 5.74 21.67 -6.97
CA SER A 142 6.50 21.73 -5.69
C SER A 142 5.57 21.81 -4.47
N VAL A 143 4.43 22.50 -4.59
CA VAL A 143 3.39 22.53 -3.54
C VAL A 143 2.78 21.15 -3.35
N LEU A 144 2.40 20.46 -4.43
CA LEU A 144 1.85 19.12 -4.38
C LEU A 144 2.81 18.13 -3.73
N ALA A 145 4.09 18.16 -4.11
CA ALA A 145 5.12 17.33 -3.49
C ALA A 145 5.27 17.63 -1.99
N GLY A 146 5.35 18.91 -1.60
CA GLY A 146 5.48 19.30 -0.22
C GLY A 146 4.26 18.95 0.65
N VAL A 147 3.04 19.07 0.13
CA VAL A 147 1.82 18.63 0.82
C VAL A 147 1.84 17.11 0.99
N SER A 148 2.24 16.37 -0.04
CA SER A 148 2.35 14.89 -0.01
C SER A 148 3.33 14.41 1.05
N GLU A 149 4.52 15.00 1.14
CA GLU A 149 5.52 14.67 2.17
C GLU A 149 4.98 14.89 3.58
N ARG A 150 4.26 15.99 3.80
CA ARG A 150 3.67 16.30 5.10
C ARG A 150 2.53 15.37 5.46
N LEU A 151 1.67 15.04 4.49
CA LEU A 151 0.62 14.07 4.68
C LEU A 151 1.23 12.71 5.07
N GLN A 152 2.24 12.25 4.32
CA GLN A 152 2.96 11.00 4.59
C GLN A 152 3.58 10.98 6.01
N SER A 153 4.09 12.12 6.48
CA SER A 153 4.77 12.21 7.79
C SER A 153 3.83 12.08 8.99
N VAL A 154 2.52 12.29 8.79
CA VAL A 154 1.53 12.30 9.88
C VAL A 154 0.55 11.13 9.85
N VAL A 155 0.46 10.37 8.73
CA VAL A 155 -0.34 9.16 8.66
C VAL A 155 0.34 7.99 9.37
N ARG A 156 -0.45 7.05 9.87
CA ARG A 156 0.06 5.81 10.48
C ARG A 156 0.42 4.80 9.39
N SER A 157 1.17 3.76 9.72
CA SER A 157 1.51 2.68 8.78
C SER A 157 0.30 1.89 8.26
N ALA A 158 -0.80 1.89 9.02
CA ALA A 158 -2.06 1.24 8.63
C ALA A 158 -2.95 2.14 7.76
N ASP A 159 -2.72 3.46 7.77
CA ASP A 159 -3.48 4.42 6.99
C ASP A 159 -2.99 4.42 5.54
N ILE A 160 -3.89 4.56 4.59
CA ILE A 160 -3.57 4.53 3.16
C ILE A 160 -3.76 5.92 2.57
N ALA A 161 -2.66 6.62 2.33
CA ALA A 161 -2.64 7.97 1.76
C ALA A 161 -2.48 7.93 0.24
N CYS A 162 -3.37 8.64 -0.46
CA CYS A 162 -3.46 8.66 -1.92
C CYS A 162 -3.59 10.09 -2.44
N ARG A 163 -3.10 10.33 -3.67
CA ARG A 163 -3.48 11.49 -4.47
C ARG A 163 -4.51 11.07 -5.50
N VAL A 164 -5.73 11.58 -5.39
CA VAL A 164 -6.89 11.14 -6.18
C VAL A 164 -7.26 12.08 -7.32
N GLY A 165 -6.76 13.30 -7.28
CA GLY A 165 -7.01 14.32 -8.29
C GLY A 165 -5.80 15.23 -8.52
N GLY A 166 -6.00 16.35 -9.18
CA GLY A 166 -4.97 17.37 -9.41
C GLY A 166 -4.39 17.92 -8.10
N ASP A 167 -5.24 18.43 -7.26
CA ASP A 167 -4.98 19.02 -5.92
C ASP A 167 -5.72 18.28 -4.79
N GLU A 168 -6.30 17.12 -5.11
CA GLU A 168 -7.09 16.31 -4.21
C GLU A 168 -6.30 15.13 -3.66
N PHE A 169 -6.43 14.91 -2.36
CA PHE A 169 -5.82 13.81 -1.62
C PHE A 169 -6.89 13.06 -0.84
N ALA A 170 -6.66 11.79 -0.59
CA ALA A 170 -7.55 10.98 0.24
C ALA A 170 -6.75 10.10 1.20
N VAL A 171 -7.27 9.86 2.39
CA VAL A 171 -6.71 8.90 3.34
C VAL A 171 -7.79 7.95 3.80
N ILE A 172 -7.59 6.67 3.54
CA ILE A 172 -8.42 5.58 4.08
C ILE A 172 -7.87 5.22 5.44
N LEU A 173 -8.73 5.15 6.45
CA LEU A 173 -8.40 4.91 7.85
C LEU A 173 -9.05 3.62 8.35
N PRO A 174 -8.41 2.45 8.17
CA PRO A 174 -8.92 1.21 8.74
C PRO A 174 -9.01 1.27 10.27
N GLU A 175 -10.03 0.62 10.83
CA GLU A 175 -10.27 0.52 12.29
C GLU A 175 -10.31 1.90 12.99
N SER A 176 -10.89 2.90 12.31
CA SER A 176 -10.98 4.28 12.79
C SER A 176 -12.39 4.84 12.62
N ALA A 177 -12.78 5.72 13.54
CA ALA A 177 -14.08 6.42 13.56
C ALA A 177 -13.94 7.89 13.14
N LEU A 178 -15.06 8.62 13.04
CA LEU A 178 -15.09 10.06 12.73
C LEU A 178 -14.15 10.90 13.60
N PRO A 179 -14.05 10.71 14.93
CA PRO A 179 -13.12 11.50 15.74
C PRO A 179 -11.65 11.33 15.34
N ASP A 180 -11.24 10.10 14.92
CA ASP A 180 -9.89 9.81 14.46
C ASP A 180 -9.60 10.52 13.14
N ALA A 181 -10.56 10.52 12.22
CA ALA A 181 -10.48 11.26 10.95
C ALA A 181 -10.34 12.77 11.18
N GLY A 182 -11.11 13.34 12.11
CA GLY A 182 -10.99 14.74 12.51
C GLY A 182 -9.63 15.07 13.15
N GLN A 183 -9.06 14.16 13.94
CA GLN A 183 -7.71 14.30 14.49
C GLN A 183 -6.64 14.24 13.38
N LEU A 184 -6.80 13.35 12.41
CA LEU A 184 -5.90 13.30 11.25
C LEU A 184 -5.92 14.63 10.51
N TYR A 185 -7.11 15.17 10.19
CA TYR A 185 -7.22 16.47 9.53
C TYR A 185 -6.42 17.55 10.28
N ARG A 186 -6.61 17.67 11.61
CA ARG A 186 -5.91 18.68 12.41
C ARG A 186 -4.39 18.53 12.35
N ARG A 187 -3.88 17.28 12.38
CA ARG A 187 -2.43 17.00 12.26
C ARG A 187 -1.90 17.37 10.89
N VAL A 188 -2.64 17.02 9.82
CA VAL A 188 -2.27 17.36 8.43
C VAL A 188 -2.27 18.88 8.26
N GLN A 189 -3.35 19.56 8.65
CA GLN A 189 -3.47 21.01 8.56
C GLN A 189 -2.34 21.73 9.31
N PHE A 190 -2.02 21.27 10.53
CA PHE A 190 -0.90 21.81 11.31
C PHE A 190 0.45 21.59 10.60
N ALA A 191 0.69 20.41 10.04
CA ALA A 191 1.91 20.09 9.31
C ALA A 191 2.04 20.95 8.04
N VAL A 192 0.94 21.17 7.31
CA VAL A 192 0.91 21.91 6.06
C VAL A 192 1.04 23.41 6.30
N SER A 193 0.34 23.97 7.30
CA SER A 193 0.37 25.40 7.60
C SER A 193 1.54 25.84 8.49
N GLY A 194 2.18 24.90 9.19
CA GLY A 194 3.20 25.21 10.21
C GLY A 194 4.58 25.60 9.67
N ARG A 195 4.86 25.32 8.40
CA ARG A 195 6.14 25.67 7.76
C ARG A 195 5.89 26.01 6.28
N PRO A 196 6.70 26.91 5.68
CA PRO A 196 6.58 27.23 4.26
C PRO A 196 6.69 25.99 3.36
N ILE A 197 5.94 25.99 2.26
CA ILE A 197 6.06 25.03 1.16
C ILE A 197 6.38 25.83 -0.11
N GLY A 198 7.59 25.67 -0.62
CA GLY A 198 8.07 26.50 -1.72
C GLY A 198 7.99 27.98 -1.38
N PRO A 199 7.37 28.82 -2.24
CA PRO A 199 7.22 30.26 -2.01
C PRO A 199 6.04 30.64 -1.08
N PHE A 200 5.30 29.66 -0.53
CA PHE A 200 4.13 29.90 0.30
C PHE A 200 4.44 29.74 1.77
N GLU A 201 4.26 30.82 2.52
CA GLU A 201 4.42 30.80 3.97
C GLU A 201 3.36 29.94 4.67
N ARG A 202 2.15 29.93 4.13
CA ARG A 202 1.02 29.14 4.65
C ARG A 202 0.16 28.60 3.53
N LEU A 203 -0.18 27.33 3.63
CA LEU A 203 -1.19 26.68 2.82
C LEU A 203 -2.28 26.14 3.72
N HIS A 204 -3.48 26.10 3.18
CA HIS A 204 -4.63 25.53 3.87
C HIS A 204 -5.25 24.43 3.05
N LEU A 205 -5.88 23.51 3.75
CA LEU A 205 -6.63 22.40 3.18
C LEU A 205 -8.06 22.45 3.69
N SER A 206 -9.00 22.24 2.79
CA SER A 206 -10.36 21.87 3.17
C SER A 206 -10.48 20.35 3.15
N ALA A 207 -11.34 19.77 3.98
CA ALA A 207 -11.56 18.35 3.99
C ALA A 207 -13.02 17.97 4.24
N GLY A 208 -13.42 16.83 3.64
CA GLY A 208 -14.63 16.12 4.00
C GLY A 208 -14.26 14.80 4.66
N ILE A 209 -14.95 14.46 5.72
CA ILE A 209 -14.76 13.21 6.43
C ILE A 209 -16.06 12.42 6.49
N ALA A 210 -15.95 11.10 6.31
CA ALA A 210 -17.07 10.19 6.46
C ALA A 210 -16.64 8.94 7.24
N GLN A 211 -17.59 8.31 7.92
CA GLN A 211 -17.47 6.97 8.48
C GLN A 211 -18.33 6.02 7.65
N LEU A 212 -17.82 4.82 7.38
CA LEU A 212 -18.56 3.79 6.65
C LEU A 212 -19.82 3.39 7.40
N ARG A 213 -20.96 3.38 6.69
CA ARG A 213 -22.27 2.90 7.17
C ARG A 213 -22.53 1.49 6.65
N GLN A 214 -23.49 0.80 7.22
CA GLN A 214 -23.85 -0.57 6.85
C GLN A 214 -24.41 -0.68 5.42
N ASP A 215 -25.04 0.36 4.93
CA ASP A 215 -25.66 0.46 3.60
C ASP A 215 -24.75 1.11 2.55
N ASP A 216 -23.54 1.56 2.94
CA ASP A 216 -22.58 2.12 1.99
C ASP A 216 -21.89 1.02 1.16
N ASP A 217 -21.73 1.29 -0.11
CA ASP A 217 -20.63 0.73 -0.90
C ASP A 217 -19.46 1.73 -0.98
N ALA A 218 -18.39 1.36 -1.70
CA ALA A 218 -17.23 2.24 -1.83
C ALA A 218 -17.55 3.56 -2.54
N THR A 219 -18.54 3.56 -3.43
CA THR A 219 -18.94 4.75 -4.20
C THR A 219 -19.71 5.72 -3.32
N SER A 220 -20.79 5.26 -2.68
CA SER A 220 -21.61 6.08 -1.79
C SER A 220 -20.82 6.60 -0.58
N PHE A 221 -19.89 5.78 -0.06
CA PHE A 221 -19.00 6.18 1.02
C PHE A 221 -18.07 7.34 0.59
N PHE A 222 -17.49 7.24 -0.62
CA PHE A 222 -16.66 8.31 -1.18
C PHE A 222 -17.49 9.57 -1.46
N GLU A 223 -18.66 9.43 -2.10
CA GLU A 223 -19.55 10.55 -2.42
C GLU A 223 -19.96 11.35 -1.18
N ARG A 224 -20.21 10.68 -0.05
CA ARG A 224 -20.52 11.38 1.21
C ARG A 224 -19.34 12.19 1.75
N ALA A 225 -18.12 11.68 1.63
CA ALA A 225 -16.93 12.43 2.02
C ALA A 225 -16.67 13.61 1.08
N ASP A 226 -16.91 13.43 -0.22
CA ASP A 226 -16.74 14.48 -1.24
C ASP A 226 -17.76 15.61 -1.06
N GLU A 227 -19.04 15.28 -0.79
CA GLU A 227 -20.07 16.27 -0.47
C GLU A 227 -19.73 17.06 0.79
N ALA A 228 -19.20 16.40 1.83
CA ALA A 228 -18.74 17.09 3.04
C ALA A 228 -17.53 18.02 2.75
N LEU A 229 -16.64 17.64 1.84
CA LEU A 229 -15.55 18.50 1.37
C LEU A 229 -16.08 19.74 0.64
N TYR A 230 -17.06 19.55 -0.24
CA TYR A 230 -17.70 20.66 -0.93
C TYR A 230 -18.27 21.67 0.07
N GLN A 231 -18.95 21.19 1.11
CA GLN A 231 -19.51 22.04 2.15
C GLN A 231 -18.45 22.74 3.00
N ALA A 232 -17.32 22.08 3.29
CA ALA A 232 -16.19 22.72 3.96
C ALA A 232 -15.66 23.93 3.15
N LYS A 233 -15.60 23.79 1.81
CA LYS A 233 -15.21 24.87 0.91
C LYS A 233 -16.22 26.04 0.91
N GLU A 234 -17.52 25.73 0.84
CA GLU A 234 -18.60 26.74 0.88
C GLU A 234 -18.65 27.48 2.23
N ALA A 235 -18.38 26.79 3.34
CA ALA A 235 -18.37 27.36 4.68
C ALA A 235 -17.15 28.23 5.01
N GLY A 236 -16.27 28.48 4.04
CA GLY A 236 -15.14 29.44 4.19
C GLY A 236 -13.76 28.81 4.13
N LYS A 237 -13.63 27.53 3.74
CA LYS A 237 -12.36 26.80 3.57
C LYS A 237 -11.57 26.61 4.86
N ALA A 238 -10.35 26.06 4.77
CA ALA A 238 -9.42 25.84 5.89
C ALA A 238 -10.03 25.06 7.08
N GLN A 239 -10.99 24.18 6.81
CA GLN A 239 -11.74 23.41 7.79
C GLN A 239 -12.14 22.04 7.23
N PHE A 240 -12.69 21.21 8.09
CA PHE A 240 -13.34 19.98 7.65
C PHE A 240 -14.83 19.97 8.01
N MET A 241 -15.62 19.24 7.24
CA MET A 241 -16.99 18.88 7.56
C MET A 241 -17.13 17.36 7.64
N ALA A 242 -18.00 16.90 8.53
CA ALA A 242 -18.34 15.48 8.65
C ALA A 242 -19.65 15.21 7.92
N ALA A 243 -19.68 14.16 7.11
CA ALA A 243 -20.87 13.77 6.33
C ALA A 243 -22.10 13.46 7.19
N ASP A 244 -21.90 13.14 8.47
CA ASP A 244 -23.00 12.81 9.40
C ASP A 244 -23.55 14.04 10.15
N GLU A 245 -22.89 15.19 10.05
CA GLU A 245 -23.33 16.47 10.65
C GLU A 245 -24.14 17.32 9.66
N VAL A 246 -24.29 16.81 8.44
CA VAL A 246 -25.00 17.46 7.35
C VAL A 246 -26.37 16.82 7.21
N GLY A 247 -27.35 17.42 7.86
CA GLY A 247 -28.76 17.05 7.84
C GLY A 247 -29.62 18.24 7.45
#